data_693486bd2b16c033eaf42d97bedceeda
#
_entry.id   693486bd2b16c033eaf42d97bedceeda
#
_cell.length_a   1.000
_cell.length_b   1.000
_cell.length_c   1.000
_cell.angle_alpha   90.00
_cell.angle_beta   90.00
_cell.angle_gamma   90.00
#
_symmetry.space_group_name_H-M   'P 1'
#
loop_
_entity.id
_entity.type
_entity.pdbx_description
1 polymer ?
#
loop_
_entity_poly.entity_id
_entity_poly.type
_entity_poly.pdbx_seq_one_letter_code
_entity_poly.pdbx_strand_id
1 'polypeptide(L)'
;DYTLANGTLTINAGATSGTITIAGIVDDSLDEANETVVITLSSPSNATLGTDSVHTYTITDNDNAPVVEFNTTSSSGAESVSSKDITVDLSAATAQDVTVNYAVTGTATGSGTDYTLANGTLTISAGATSGTITIAGIVDDSITEGSESVILTLTSPSNATVSYTHLRAHETNS
;
A
#
# COMPACT_ATOMS: atom_id res chain seq x y z
N ASP A 1 -6.17 -18.44 -2.79
CA ASP A 1 -4.74 -18.72 -2.58
C ASP A 1 -4.40 -20.21 -2.76
N TYR A 2 -5.22 -21.15 -2.26
CA TYR A 2 -4.98 -22.59 -2.41
C TYR A 2 -6.28 -23.43 -2.26
N THR A 3 -6.17 -24.72 -2.62
CA THR A 3 -7.25 -25.68 -2.44
C THR A 3 -6.78 -26.86 -1.60
N LEU A 4 -7.26 -26.95 -0.36
CA LEU A 4 -7.12 -28.12 0.50
C LEU A 4 -8.24 -28.08 1.55
N ALA A 5 -9.11 -29.11 1.54
CA ALA A 5 -10.15 -29.29 2.54
C ALA A 5 -9.67 -30.26 3.64
N ASN A 6 -10.27 -30.17 4.81
CA ASN A 6 -10.09 -31.19 5.84
C ASN A 6 -10.56 -32.54 5.32
N GLY A 7 -9.79 -33.57 5.65
CA GLY A 7 -10.08 -34.93 5.15
C GLY A 7 -9.37 -36.01 5.93
N THR A 8 -9.40 -37.22 5.42
CA THR A 8 -8.70 -38.36 6.00
C THR A 8 -7.65 -38.87 5.03
N LEU A 9 -6.41 -38.92 5.49
CA LEU A 9 -5.33 -39.62 4.79
C LEU A 9 -5.39 -41.12 5.12
N THR A 10 -5.45 -41.99 4.09
CA THR A 10 -5.36 -43.42 4.25
C THR A 10 -3.99 -43.89 3.75
N ILE A 11 -3.24 -44.55 4.64
CA ILE A 11 -2.04 -45.30 4.29
C ILE A 11 -2.39 -46.76 4.25
N ASN A 12 -2.30 -47.36 3.06
CA ASN A 12 -2.76 -48.74 2.81
C ASN A 12 -1.87 -49.77 3.55
N ALA A 13 -2.44 -50.93 3.82
CA ALA A 13 -1.69 -52.03 4.42
C ALA A 13 -0.43 -52.36 3.60
N GLY A 14 0.71 -52.43 4.27
CA GLY A 14 2.01 -52.66 3.65
C GLY A 14 2.73 -51.40 3.14
N ALA A 15 2.02 -50.27 3.05
CA ALA A 15 2.65 -48.97 2.76
C ALA A 15 3.20 -48.31 4.03
N THR A 16 4.24 -47.52 3.88
CA THR A 16 4.89 -46.79 4.96
C THR A 16 4.72 -45.25 4.87
N SER A 17 4.05 -44.77 3.82
CA SER A 17 3.81 -43.36 3.59
C SER A 17 2.50 -43.08 2.85
N GLY A 18 2.01 -41.88 2.97
CA GLY A 18 0.92 -41.32 2.18
C GLY A 18 1.18 -39.83 1.95
N THR A 19 0.48 -39.22 1.02
CA THR A 19 0.71 -37.81 0.63
C THR A 19 -0.58 -37.00 0.83
N ILE A 20 -0.42 -35.82 1.41
CA ILE A 20 -1.43 -34.76 1.42
C ILE A 20 -0.94 -33.71 0.43
N THR A 21 -1.78 -33.31 -0.50
CA THR A 21 -1.43 -32.34 -1.55
C THR A 21 -2.12 -31.01 -1.28
N ILE A 22 -1.35 -29.95 -1.15
CA ILE A 22 -1.84 -28.58 -1.24
C ILE A 22 -1.89 -28.26 -2.74
N ALA A 23 -3.10 -28.06 -3.27
CA ALA A 23 -3.31 -27.84 -4.70
C ALA A 23 -3.88 -26.46 -4.98
N GLY A 24 -3.83 -26.04 -6.25
CA GLY A 24 -4.46 -24.79 -6.70
C GLY A 24 -3.89 -23.56 -6.02
N ILE A 25 -2.57 -23.56 -5.77
CA ILE A 25 -1.88 -22.33 -5.33
C ILE A 25 -2.03 -21.34 -6.48
N VAL A 26 -2.60 -20.17 -6.15
CA VAL A 26 -2.85 -19.08 -7.10
C VAL A 26 -1.61 -18.19 -7.14
N ASP A 27 -1.15 -17.90 -8.35
CA ASP A 27 -0.11 -16.93 -8.66
C ASP A 27 -0.77 -15.82 -9.49
N ASP A 28 -0.79 -14.59 -9.00
CA ASP A 28 -1.36 -13.46 -9.71
C ASP A 28 -0.31 -12.33 -9.86
N SER A 29 -0.66 -11.08 -9.90
CA SER A 29 0.27 -9.96 -10.06
C SER A 29 0.10 -8.90 -8.97
N LEU A 30 -0.49 -9.26 -7.84
CA LEU A 30 -0.69 -8.38 -6.70
C LEU A 30 0.39 -8.65 -5.66
N ASP A 31 1.12 -7.62 -5.26
CA ASP A 31 1.98 -7.67 -4.09
C ASP A 31 1.15 -7.99 -2.83
N GLU A 32 1.44 -9.12 -2.21
CA GLU A 32 0.73 -9.69 -1.07
C GLU A 32 1.69 -10.01 0.09
N ALA A 33 1.13 -10.21 1.26
CA ALA A 33 1.89 -10.75 2.37
C ALA A 33 2.06 -12.25 2.22
N ASN A 34 3.20 -12.81 2.63
CA ASN A 34 3.38 -14.26 2.70
C ASN A 34 2.31 -14.89 3.58
N GLU A 35 1.74 -16.00 3.12
CA GLU A 35 0.67 -16.72 3.79
C GLU A 35 1.12 -18.11 4.24
N THR A 36 0.38 -18.76 5.13
CA THR A 36 0.71 -20.07 5.63
C THR A 36 -0.47 -21.02 5.59
N VAL A 37 -0.20 -22.27 5.18
CA VAL A 37 -1.11 -23.41 5.30
C VAL A 37 -0.62 -24.30 6.43
N VAL A 38 -1.42 -24.46 7.48
CA VAL A 38 -1.07 -25.32 8.62
C VAL A 38 -1.89 -26.62 8.54
N ILE A 39 -1.20 -27.73 8.40
CA ILE A 39 -1.80 -29.07 8.37
C ILE A 39 -1.52 -29.76 9.70
N THR A 40 -2.58 -30.21 10.40
CA THR A 40 -2.47 -30.91 11.67
C THR A 40 -3.03 -32.32 11.53
N LEU A 41 -2.24 -33.34 11.82
CA LEU A 41 -2.68 -34.72 11.90
C LEU A 41 -3.36 -34.96 13.24
N SER A 42 -4.50 -35.67 13.22
CA SER A 42 -5.25 -36.01 14.43
C SER A 42 -5.94 -37.37 14.32
N SER A 43 -6.30 -37.94 15.45
CA SER A 43 -7.19 -39.12 15.56
C SER A 43 -6.75 -40.30 14.68
N PRO A 44 -5.51 -40.78 14.73
CA PRO A 44 -5.07 -41.91 13.93
C PRO A 44 -5.82 -43.22 14.31
N SER A 45 -6.07 -44.07 13.33
CA SER A 45 -6.59 -45.44 13.52
C SER A 45 -5.48 -46.44 13.19
N ASN A 46 -5.31 -47.47 14.01
CA ASN A 46 -4.26 -48.50 13.90
C ASN A 46 -2.83 -47.95 13.90
N ALA A 47 -2.62 -46.74 14.47
CA ALA A 47 -1.33 -46.07 14.63
C ALA A 47 -1.37 -45.15 15.83
N THR A 48 -0.21 -44.58 16.19
CA THR A 48 -0.07 -43.50 17.15
C THR A 48 0.53 -42.28 16.45
N LEU A 49 0.17 -41.08 16.89
CA LEU A 49 0.83 -39.87 16.44
C LEU A 49 2.24 -39.78 16.99
N GLY A 50 3.18 -39.41 16.14
CA GLY A 50 4.51 -39.01 16.54
C GLY A 50 4.53 -37.58 17.08
N THR A 51 5.74 -37.08 17.39
CA THR A 51 5.97 -35.70 17.85
C THR A 51 5.67 -34.67 16.76
N ASP A 52 5.90 -35.01 15.49
CA ASP A 52 5.79 -34.12 14.33
C ASP A 52 4.42 -34.31 13.66
N SER A 53 3.38 -33.85 14.34
CA SER A 53 1.99 -33.96 13.89
C SER A 53 1.45 -32.69 13.23
N VAL A 54 2.25 -31.62 13.15
CA VAL A 54 1.90 -30.36 12.52
C VAL A 54 2.92 -30.01 11.46
N HIS A 55 2.45 -29.65 10.27
CA HIS A 55 3.27 -29.14 9.17
C HIS A 55 2.77 -27.79 8.75
N THR A 56 3.69 -26.82 8.61
CA THR A 56 3.40 -25.48 8.08
C THR A 56 4.06 -25.33 6.72
N TYR A 57 3.26 -25.04 5.72
CA TYR A 57 3.74 -24.63 4.39
C TYR A 57 3.53 -23.13 4.23
N THR A 58 4.56 -22.42 3.78
CA THR A 58 4.47 -20.99 3.50
C THR A 58 4.30 -20.78 2.00
N ILE A 59 3.25 -20.06 1.62
CA ILE A 59 3.06 -19.50 0.27
C ILE A 59 3.80 -18.16 0.29
N THR A 60 4.83 -18.06 -0.53
CA THR A 60 5.65 -16.85 -0.61
C THR A 60 5.19 -16.04 -1.82
N ASP A 61 4.88 -14.78 -1.58
CA ASP A 61 4.61 -13.81 -2.64
C ASP A 61 5.89 -13.59 -3.48
N ASN A 62 5.73 -13.48 -4.79
CA ASN A 62 6.80 -13.29 -5.77
C ASN A 62 6.64 -11.97 -6.56
N ASP A 63 5.65 -11.15 -6.22
CA ASP A 63 5.38 -9.88 -6.85
C ASP A 63 6.14 -8.73 -6.17
N ASN A 64 6.29 -7.63 -6.89
CA ASN A 64 7.03 -6.49 -6.39
C ASN A 64 6.08 -5.45 -5.82
N ALA A 65 6.43 -4.92 -4.64
CA ALA A 65 5.74 -3.76 -4.07
C ALA A 65 5.68 -2.60 -5.08
N PRO A 66 4.52 -1.94 -5.22
CA PRO A 66 4.34 -0.84 -6.17
C PRO A 66 5.24 0.36 -5.83
N VAL A 67 5.48 1.18 -6.83
CA VAL A 67 6.11 2.51 -6.64
C VAL A 67 5.01 3.51 -6.36
N VAL A 68 5.18 4.33 -5.30
CA VAL A 68 4.31 5.47 -4.99
C VAL A 68 4.97 6.77 -5.45
N GLU A 69 4.24 7.57 -6.24
CA GLU A 69 4.73 8.84 -6.77
C GLU A 69 3.60 9.85 -6.98
N PHE A 70 3.95 11.10 -7.18
CA PHE A 70 2.97 12.10 -7.58
C PHE A 70 2.60 11.92 -9.07
N ASN A 71 1.32 12.04 -9.40
CA ASN A 71 0.83 11.99 -10.78
C ASN A 71 1.48 13.05 -11.70
N THR A 72 1.77 14.24 -11.15
CA THR A 72 2.43 15.34 -11.86
C THR A 72 3.51 15.96 -10.99
N THR A 73 4.61 16.40 -11.61
CA THR A 73 5.75 16.99 -10.89
C THR A 73 5.53 18.45 -10.48
N SER A 74 4.53 19.13 -10.99
CA SER A 74 4.15 20.50 -10.60
C SER A 74 2.75 20.86 -11.06
N SER A 75 2.15 21.82 -10.38
CA SER A 75 0.90 22.46 -10.79
C SER A 75 0.88 23.89 -10.29
N SER A 76 0.07 24.75 -10.88
CA SER A 76 -0.15 26.14 -10.44
C SER A 76 -1.65 26.46 -10.45
N GLY A 77 -2.01 27.51 -9.74
CA GLY A 77 -3.38 28.01 -9.66
C GLY A 77 -3.39 29.45 -9.18
N ALA A 78 -4.52 30.14 -9.36
CA ALA A 78 -4.75 31.45 -8.76
C ALA A 78 -5.27 31.28 -7.33
N GLU A 79 -5.10 32.29 -6.48
CA GLU A 79 -5.63 32.33 -5.11
C GLU A 79 -7.16 32.24 -5.06
N SER A 80 -7.85 32.63 -6.13
CA SER A 80 -9.31 32.52 -6.26
C SER A 80 -9.84 31.07 -6.24
N VAL A 81 -8.97 30.05 -6.26
CA VAL A 81 -9.35 28.66 -6.05
C VAL A 81 -9.22 28.33 -4.56
N SER A 82 -10.30 27.86 -3.93
CA SER A 82 -10.35 27.57 -2.49
C SER A 82 -9.58 26.31 -2.09
N SER A 83 -9.23 25.44 -3.02
CA SER A 83 -8.48 24.19 -2.78
C SER A 83 -7.83 23.65 -4.04
N LYS A 84 -6.79 22.81 -3.86
CA LYS A 84 -6.13 22.08 -4.94
C LYS A 84 -5.88 20.64 -4.51
N ASP A 85 -6.38 19.72 -5.31
CA ASP A 85 -6.11 18.29 -5.15
C ASP A 85 -4.81 17.91 -5.87
N ILE A 86 -3.97 17.19 -5.14
CA ILE A 86 -2.71 16.60 -5.63
C ILE A 86 -2.88 15.09 -5.61
N THR A 87 -2.87 14.47 -6.77
CA THR A 87 -3.00 13.01 -6.91
C THR A 87 -1.65 12.35 -6.70
N VAL A 88 -1.68 11.27 -5.93
CA VAL A 88 -0.55 10.34 -5.70
C VAL A 88 -0.95 9.00 -6.29
N ASP A 89 -0.12 8.46 -7.17
CA ASP A 89 -0.37 7.22 -7.89
C ASP A 89 0.51 6.08 -7.38
N LEU A 90 0.02 4.86 -7.54
CA LEU A 90 0.78 3.62 -7.44
C LEU A 90 1.02 3.05 -8.84
N SER A 91 2.20 2.50 -9.07
CA SER A 91 2.56 1.85 -10.35
C SER A 91 1.72 0.59 -10.65
N ALA A 92 1.18 -0.04 -9.61
CA ALA A 92 0.28 -1.21 -9.67
C ALA A 92 -0.63 -1.24 -8.44
N ALA A 93 -1.73 -1.98 -8.51
CA ALA A 93 -2.51 -2.30 -7.32
C ALA A 93 -1.76 -3.29 -6.43
N THR A 94 -2.05 -3.30 -5.14
CA THR A 94 -1.57 -4.28 -4.16
C THR A 94 -2.75 -4.78 -3.33
N ALA A 95 -2.65 -5.97 -2.77
CA ALA A 95 -3.66 -6.52 -1.87
C ALA A 95 -3.62 -5.89 -0.46
N GLN A 96 -2.67 -5.01 -0.20
CA GLN A 96 -2.45 -4.34 1.08
C GLN A 96 -2.74 -2.83 0.98
N ASP A 97 -3.13 -2.22 2.11
CA ASP A 97 -3.17 -0.75 2.20
C ASP A 97 -1.74 -0.20 2.10
N VAL A 98 -1.55 0.77 1.21
CA VAL A 98 -0.31 1.54 1.11
C VAL A 98 -0.44 2.80 1.93
N THR A 99 0.50 3.07 2.82
CA THR A 99 0.61 4.35 3.50
C THR A 99 1.88 5.07 3.08
N VAL A 100 1.81 6.39 2.94
CA VAL A 100 2.98 7.23 2.66
C VAL A 100 2.86 8.54 3.44
N ASN A 101 3.93 8.91 4.14
CA ASN A 101 4.00 10.18 4.82
C ASN A 101 4.29 11.30 3.81
N TYR A 102 3.69 12.47 4.03
CA TYR A 102 4.05 13.66 3.28
C TYR A 102 4.44 14.81 4.20
N ALA A 103 5.50 15.50 3.82
CA ALA A 103 5.95 16.74 4.44
C ALA A 103 5.58 17.91 3.55
N VAL A 104 5.14 19.01 4.19
CA VAL A 104 4.73 20.25 3.52
C VAL A 104 5.75 21.33 3.85
N THR A 105 6.31 21.95 2.81
CA THR A 105 7.28 23.05 2.89
C THR A 105 6.96 24.06 1.78
N GLY A 106 7.76 25.10 1.63
CA GLY A 106 7.60 26.09 0.56
C GLY A 106 7.79 27.52 1.07
N THR A 107 7.40 28.49 0.26
CA THR A 107 7.42 29.90 0.61
C THR A 107 6.09 30.40 1.15
N ALA A 108 4.98 29.78 0.74
CA ALA A 108 3.65 30.04 1.27
C ALA A 108 3.54 29.65 2.75
N THR A 109 2.82 30.43 3.53
CA THR A 109 2.64 30.27 4.98
C THR A 109 1.38 29.46 5.27
N GLY A 110 1.54 28.25 5.81
CA GLY A 110 0.42 27.38 6.19
C GLY A 110 -0.38 27.89 7.40
N SER A 111 -1.19 27.01 7.97
CA SER A 111 -2.03 27.26 9.16
C SER A 111 -3.12 28.33 8.95
N GLY A 112 -3.58 28.49 7.71
CA GLY A 112 -4.69 29.37 7.36
C GLY A 112 -4.27 30.82 7.06
N THR A 113 -2.97 31.10 6.91
CA THR A 113 -2.50 32.38 6.36
C THR A 113 -2.70 32.39 4.85
N ASP A 114 -2.03 31.51 4.11
CA ASP A 114 -2.16 31.39 2.66
C ASP A 114 -2.89 30.09 2.27
N TYR A 115 -2.78 29.04 3.10
CA TYR A 115 -3.46 27.75 2.91
C TYR A 115 -3.57 26.95 4.20
N THR A 116 -4.34 25.86 4.15
CA THR A 116 -4.47 24.91 5.25
C THR A 116 -4.07 23.50 4.77
N LEU A 117 -2.88 23.08 5.13
CA LEU A 117 -2.39 21.70 5.01
C LEU A 117 -1.19 21.54 5.96
N ALA A 118 -1.25 20.54 6.82
CA ALA A 118 -0.13 20.11 7.67
C ALA A 118 0.55 18.87 7.12
N ASN A 119 1.73 18.54 7.63
CA ASN A 119 2.34 17.24 7.41
C ASN A 119 1.36 16.11 7.80
N GLY A 120 1.36 15.02 7.06
CA GLY A 120 0.42 13.95 7.33
C GLY A 120 0.82 12.61 6.69
N THR A 121 -0.13 11.71 6.70
CA THR A 121 -0.01 10.40 6.07
C THR A 121 -1.20 10.21 5.12
N LEU A 122 -0.91 9.85 3.87
CA LEU A 122 -1.89 9.40 2.91
C LEU A 122 -2.00 7.88 3.00
N THR A 123 -3.23 7.37 3.01
CA THR A 123 -3.52 5.93 2.85
C THR A 123 -4.21 5.70 1.51
N ILE A 124 -3.67 4.79 0.72
CA ILE A 124 -4.27 4.28 -0.52
C ILE A 124 -4.73 2.87 -0.18
N SER A 125 -6.03 2.62 -0.24
CA SER A 125 -6.62 1.34 0.18
C SER A 125 -6.23 0.20 -0.76
N ALA A 126 -6.16 -1.01 -0.23
CA ALA A 126 -5.96 -2.24 -1.00
C ALA A 126 -6.82 -2.27 -2.27
N GLY A 127 -6.21 -2.65 -3.39
CA GLY A 127 -6.84 -2.67 -4.71
C GLY A 127 -6.96 -1.32 -5.42
N ALA A 128 -6.74 -0.19 -4.72
CA ALA A 128 -6.70 1.12 -5.36
C ALA A 128 -5.30 1.42 -5.94
N THR A 129 -5.26 2.27 -6.96
CA THR A 129 -4.01 2.71 -7.61
C THR A 129 -3.72 4.19 -7.44
N SER A 130 -4.53 4.92 -6.67
CA SER A 130 -4.28 6.34 -6.40
C SER A 130 -4.95 6.82 -5.12
N GLY A 131 -4.42 7.92 -4.59
CA GLY A 131 -5.00 8.68 -3.49
C GLY A 131 -4.81 10.18 -3.71
N THR A 132 -5.40 11.01 -2.84
CA THR A 132 -5.40 12.46 -3.01
C THR A 132 -4.96 13.16 -1.73
N ILE A 133 -4.06 14.12 -1.85
CA ILE A 133 -3.72 15.10 -0.82
C ILE A 133 -4.33 16.44 -1.24
N THR A 134 -5.16 17.04 -0.39
CA THR A 134 -5.83 18.31 -0.70
C THR A 134 -5.16 19.47 0.02
N ILE A 135 -4.62 20.41 -0.73
CA ILE A 135 -4.25 21.74 -0.23
C ILE A 135 -5.56 22.53 -0.13
N ALA A 136 -6.06 22.73 1.09
CA ALA A 136 -7.34 23.38 1.34
C ALA A 136 -7.16 24.81 1.88
N GLY A 137 -8.26 25.56 1.91
CA GLY A 137 -8.29 26.90 2.51
C GLY A 137 -7.26 27.85 1.92
N ILE A 138 -7.07 27.80 0.60
CA ILE A 138 -6.29 28.81 -0.12
C ILE A 138 -6.99 30.14 0.06
N VAL A 139 -6.25 31.15 0.50
CA VAL A 139 -6.77 32.46 0.87
C VAL A 139 -6.59 33.40 -0.32
N ASP A 140 -7.72 34.00 -0.74
CA ASP A 140 -7.79 35.06 -1.77
C ASP A 140 -8.09 36.37 -1.03
N ASP A 141 -7.13 37.26 -0.91
CA ASP A 141 -7.31 38.54 -0.23
C ASP A 141 -7.03 39.72 -1.19
N SER A 142 -6.94 40.93 -0.68
CA SER A 142 -6.69 42.14 -1.47
C SER A 142 -5.27 42.65 -1.35
N ILE A 143 -4.38 41.89 -0.73
CA ILE A 143 -2.96 42.27 -0.56
C ILE A 143 -2.22 41.81 -1.81
N THR A 144 -1.44 42.71 -2.41
CA THR A 144 -0.58 42.29 -3.54
C THR A 144 0.59 41.50 -3.03
N GLU A 145 0.61 40.24 -3.36
CA GLU A 145 1.65 39.29 -2.98
C GLU A 145 2.44 38.82 -4.20
N GLY A 146 3.62 38.27 -3.98
CA GLY A 146 4.38 37.59 -5.03
C GLY A 146 3.96 36.14 -5.12
N SER A 147 4.30 35.49 -6.23
CA SER A 147 4.08 34.05 -6.37
C SER A 147 4.77 33.26 -5.26
N GLU A 148 4.01 32.38 -4.63
CA GLU A 148 4.47 31.53 -3.53
C GLU A 148 4.35 30.03 -3.87
N SER A 149 5.00 29.19 -3.10
CA SER A 149 5.03 27.75 -3.36
C SER A 149 4.63 26.93 -2.15
N VAL A 150 3.88 25.84 -2.39
CA VAL A 150 3.68 24.74 -1.46
C VAL A 150 4.38 23.51 -2.05
N ILE A 151 5.34 22.95 -1.31
CA ILE A 151 6.15 21.82 -1.73
C ILE A 151 5.75 20.60 -0.90
N LEU A 152 5.34 19.53 -1.56
CA LEU A 152 5.04 18.25 -0.95
C LEU A 152 6.20 17.27 -1.21
N THR A 153 6.61 16.54 -0.18
CA THR A 153 7.63 15.51 -0.27
C THR A 153 7.09 14.21 0.33
N LEU A 154 7.06 13.13 -0.45
CA LEU A 154 6.66 11.80 0.02
C LEU A 154 7.84 11.11 0.71
N THR A 155 7.57 10.45 1.84
CA THR A 155 8.59 9.74 2.63
C THR A 155 7.99 8.51 3.32
N SER A 156 8.88 7.57 3.70
CA SER A 156 8.54 6.42 4.55
C SER A 156 7.28 5.66 4.11
N PRO A 157 7.22 5.16 2.87
CA PRO A 157 6.10 4.34 2.43
C PRO A 157 6.07 3.00 3.18
N SER A 158 4.88 2.43 3.35
CA SER A 158 4.66 1.04 3.77
C SER A 158 3.94 0.32 2.65
N ASN A 159 4.32 -0.92 2.36
CA ASN A 159 3.81 -1.75 1.26
C ASN A 159 3.97 -1.10 -0.13
N ALA A 160 4.95 -0.23 -0.28
CA ALA A 160 5.34 0.43 -1.51
C ALA A 160 6.76 0.96 -1.41
N THR A 161 7.33 1.38 -2.53
CA THR A 161 8.59 2.12 -2.61
C THR A 161 8.34 3.53 -3.12
N VAL A 162 9.13 4.53 -2.69
CA VAL A 162 9.05 5.90 -3.24
C VAL A 162 10.04 6.03 -4.39
N SER A 163 9.55 6.48 -5.55
CA SER A 163 10.45 7.04 -6.57
C SER A 163 10.94 8.40 -6.07
N TYR A 164 12.26 8.57 -5.94
CA TYR A 164 12.87 9.83 -5.45
C TYR A 164 12.73 10.95 -6.49
N THR A 165 11.53 11.48 -6.65
CA THR A 165 11.30 12.71 -7.40
C THR A 165 10.75 13.77 -6.45
N HIS A 166 11.51 14.85 -6.26
CA HIS A 166 11.04 16.03 -5.52
C HIS A 166 9.96 16.73 -6.32
N LEU A 167 8.73 16.76 -5.80
CA LEU A 167 7.68 17.58 -6.37
C LEU A 167 7.83 19.02 -5.85
N ARG A 168 7.90 19.95 -6.78
CA ARG A 168 7.65 21.38 -6.51
C ARG A 168 6.24 21.70 -7.03
N ALA A 169 5.27 21.85 -6.14
CA ALA A 169 4.02 22.51 -6.49
C ALA A 169 4.32 24.00 -6.59
N HIS A 170 4.01 24.62 -7.71
CA HIS A 170 4.43 25.97 -8.04
C HIS A 170 3.26 26.93 -8.12
N GLU A 171 3.39 28.01 -7.41
CA GLU A 171 2.95 29.39 -7.60
C GLU A 171 1.46 29.68 -7.79
N THR A 172 0.95 30.44 -6.83
CA THR A 172 -0.18 31.34 -7.04
C THR A 172 0.34 32.63 -7.66
N ASN A 173 -0.22 33.04 -8.78
CA ASN A 173 0.08 34.30 -9.43
C ASN A 173 -1.18 35.18 -9.33
N SER A 174 -1.08 36.27 -8.61
CA SER A 174 -2.12 37.31 -8.54
C SER A 174 -2.08 38.22 -9.75
#